data_e0e5c18e570e22aef283727f74b0ff40
#
_entry.id   e0e5c18e570e22aef283727f74b0ff40
#
_cell.length_a   1.000
_cell.length_b   1.000
_cell.length_c   1.000
_cell.angle_alpha   90.00
_cell.angle_beta   90.00
_cell.angle_gamma   90.00
#
_symmetry.space_group_name_H-M   'P 1'
#
loop_
_entity.id
_entity.type
_entity.pdbx_description
1 polymer ?
#
loop_
_entity_poly.entity_id
_entity_poly.type
_entity_poly.pdbx_seq_one_letter_code
_entity_poly.pdbx_strand_id
1 'polypeptide(L)'
;HAHARAFMAGPHVMAYRERAREYWTGLMAVGSSRGLWDGQAWEASPAWEVQAADASASQTPPRQAPVLATLTRASIRAASAMSFWRHAPAAQDSLAQAQGCMLAMGLGEAPLVRQCTFSLWRDEKSMHDYARQGAHQQAIQAAYKHNFFTESMFVRMRVLEMQGVWLGRAYGNPAAYPSPESAHA
;
A
#
# COMPACT_ATOMS: atom_id res chain seq x y z
N HIS A 1 1.14 17.74 -5.23
CA HIS A 1 0.23 17.21 -6.25
C HIS A 1 0.72 17.44 -7.69
N ALA A 2 1.09 18.68 -8.09
CA ALA A 2 1.51 19.00 -9.47
C ALA A 2 2.70 18.14 -9.94
N HIS A 3 3.76 18.02 -9.13
CA HIS A 3 4.92 17.19 -9.45
C HIS A 3 4.58 15.71 -9.63
N ALA A 4 3.73 15.15 -8.77
CA ALA A 4 3.32 13.75 -8.88
C ALA A 4 2.52 13.51 -10.17
N ARG A 5 1.61 14.41 -10.53
CA ARG A 5 0.86 14.32 -11.80
C ARG A 5 1.77 14.48 -13.01
N ALA A 6 2.73 15.40 -12.96
CA ALA A 6 3.73 15.56 -14.03
C ALA A 6 4.59 14.29 -14.21
N PHE A 7 5.02 13.68 -13.10
CA PHE A 7 5.73 12.40 -13.13
C PHE A 7 4.88 11.29 -13.77
N MET A 8 3.60 11.19 -13.37
CA MET A 8 2.68 10.18 -13.90
C MET A 8 2.36 10.36 -15.39
N ALA A 9 2.44 11.57 -15.90
CA ALA A 9 2.34 11.89 -17.33
C ALA A 9 3.68 11.81 -18.07
N GLY A 10 4.76 11.50 -17.36
CA GLY A 10 6.11 11.46 -17.92
C GLY A 10 6.36 10.25 -18.84
N PRO A 11 7.34 10.35 -19.74
CA PRO A 11 7.59 9.35 -20.79
C PRO A 11 7.89 7.95 -20.23
N HIS A 12 8.57 7.87 -19.09
CA HIS A 12 8.88 6.57 -18.46
C HIS A 12 7.63 5.85 -18.00
N VAL A 13 6.72 6.54 -17.31
CA VAL A 13 5.47 5.95 -16.81
C VAL A 13 4.56 5.57 -17.97
N MET A 14 4.51 6.42 -19.01
CA MET A 14 3.74 6.13 -20.22
C MET A 14 4.27 4.88 -20.95
N ALA A 15 5.58 4.72 -21.09
CA ALA A 15 6.19 3.54 -21.72
C ALA A 15 5.90 2.24 -20.93
N TYR A 16 5.84 2.28 -19.61
CA TYR A 16 5.38 1.14 -18.80
C TYR A 16 3.91 0.83 -19.02
N ARG A 17 3.07 1.86 -19.05
CA ARG A 17 1.63 1.73 -19.26
C ARG A 17 1.29 1.08 -20.60
N GLU A 18 1.96 1.47 -21.68
CA GLU A 18 1.77 0.91 -23.02
C GLU A 18 2.12 -0.59 -23.12
N ARG A 19 3.03 -1.07 -22.27
CA ARG A 19 3.48 -2.47 -22.27
C ARG A 19 2.77 -3.34 -21.25
N ALA A 20 2.08 -2.73 -20.30
CA ALA A 20 1.42 -3.45 -19.22
C ALA A 20 0.07 -4.01 -19.69
N ARG A 21 -0.21 -5.29 -19.35
CA ARG A 21 -1.56 -5.87 -19.54
C ARG A 21 -2.56 -5.25 -18.56
N GLU A 22 -2.10 -4.96 -17.35
CA GLU A 22 -2.85 -4.27 -16.33
C GLU A 22 -1.97 -3.18 -15.73
N TYR A 23 -2.57 -2.10 -15.37
CA TYR A 23 -1.88 -0.94 -14.83
C TYR A 23 -2.74 -0.28 -13.76
N TRP A 24 -2.17 -0.08 -12.60
CA TRP A 24 -2.80 0.64 -11.50
C TRP A 24 -1.87 1.72 -10.97
N THR A 25 -2.42 2.87 -10.67
CA THR A 25 -1.70 3.98 -10.03
C THR A 25 -2.51 4.60 -8.92
N GLY A 26 -1.81 5.10 -7.91
CA GLY A 26 -2.41 5.84 -6.81
C GLY A 26 -1.54 7.02 -6.39
N LEU A 27 -2.18 8.14 -6.13
CA LEU A 27 -1.61 9.29 -5.45
C LEU A 27 -2.05 9.25 -3.99
N MET A 28 -1.10 9.32 -3.07
CA MET A 28 -1.37 9.15 -1.65
C MET A 28 -0.73 10.24 -0.82
N ALA A 29 -1.37 10.58 0.29
CA ALA A 29 -0.83 11.45 1.32
C ALA A 29 -0.34 10.60 2.49
N VAL A 30 0.91 10.75 2.89
CA VAL A 30 1.46 10.11 4.09
C VAL A 30 0.82 10.74 5.32
N GLY A 31 0.22 9.92 6.18
CA GLY A 31 -0.39 10.35 7.43
C GLY A 31 0.48 10.06 8.63
N SER A 32 1.11 8.90 8.65
CA SER A 32 2.05 8.53 9.70
C SER A 32 3.07 7.53 9.21
N SER A 33 4.27 7.62 9.75
CA SER A 33 5.34 6.66 9.54
C SER A 33 5.94 6.24 10.87
N ARG A 34 6.31 4.97 10.98
CA ARG A 34 7.04 4.42 12.13
C ARG A 34 8.22 3.61 11.61
N GLY A 35 9.39 3.82 12.19
CA GLY A 35 10.63 3.20 11.76
C GLY A 35 11.31 3.96 10.62
N LEU A 36 12.22 3.29 9.94
CA LEU A 36 13.14 3.91 9.01
C LEU A 36 13.14 3.18 7.66
N TRP A 37 13.48 3.91 6.60
CA TRP A 37 13.80 3.40 5.27
C TRP A 37 15.16 3.97 4.86
N ASP A 38 16.17 3.10 4.78
CA ASP A 38 17.57 3.46 4.56
C ASP A 38 18.03 4.58 5.51
N GLY A 39 17.72 4.40 6.81
CA GLY A 39 18.07 5.33 7.88
C GLY A 39 17.21 6.58 7.98
N GLN A 40 16.17 6.74 7.14
CA GLN A 40 15.32 7.94 7.13
C GLN A 40 13.85 7.62 7.47
N ALA A 41 13.25 8.46 8.30
CA ALA A 41 11.81 8.45 8.54
C ALA A 41 11.09 9.23 7.44
N TRP A 42 9.86 8.83 7.12
CA TRP A 42 8.99 9.61 6.25
C TRP A 42 8.13 10.56 7.07
N GLU A 43 8.07 11.81 6.64
CA GLU A 43 7.24 12.82 7.28
C GLU A 43 5.80 12.77 6.78
N ALA A 44 4.88 13.22 7.63
CA ALA A 44 3.49 13.40 7.23
C ALA A 44 3.37 14.42 6.10
N SER A 45 2.52 14.12 5.13
CA SER A 45 2.25 15.04 4.02
C SER A 45 1.30 16.15 4.45
N PRO A 46 1.56 17.42 4.11
CA PRO A 46 0.61 18.51 4.33
C PRO A 46 -0.79 18.23 3.77
N ALA A 47 -0.88 17.47 2.68
CA ALA A 47 -2.15 17.06 2.09
C ALA A 47 -2.99 16.13 2.99
N TRP A 48 -2.40 15.47 3.96
CA TRP A 48 -3.11 14.71 4.97
C TRP A 48 -3.89 15.63 5.92
N GLU A 49 -3.26 16.70 6.37
CA GLU A 49 -3.84 17.67 7.33
C GLU A 49 -4.99 18.46 6.72
N VAL A 50 -4.84 18.93 5.48
CA VAL A 50 -5.89 19.67 4.76
C VAL A 50 -7.18 18.86 4.67
N GLN A 51 -7.11 17.59 4.25
CA GLN A 51 -8.30 16.75 4.14
C GLN A 51 -8.90 16.35 5.50
N ALA A 52 -8.08 16.26 6.56
CA ALA A 52 -8.57 16.02 7.90
C ALA A 52 -9.35 17.24 8.44
N ALA A 53 -8.88 18.45 8.15
CA ALA A 53 -9.57 19.70 8.49
C ALA A 53 -10.90 19.84 7.73
N ASP A 54 -10.91 19.56 6.42
CA ASP A 54 -12.14 19.62 5.60
C ASP A 54 -13.20 18.61 6.09
N ALA A 55 -12.77 17.41 6.47
CA ALA A 55 -13.66 16.40 7.04
C ALA A 55 -14.25 16.81 8.40
N SER A 56 -13.49 17.58 9.19
CA SER A 56 -13.95 18.09 10.50
C SER A 56 -14.84 19.32 10.36
N ALA A 57 -14.64 20.11 9.31
CA ALA A 57 -15.42 21.34 9.05
C ALA A 57 -16.77 21.04 8.36
N SER A 58 -16.89 19.90 7.68
CA SER A 58 -18.11 19.52 6.98
C SER A 58 -19.12 18.89 7.96
N GLN A 59 -20.29 19.51 8.08
CA GLN A 59 -21.42 18.95 8.83
C GLN A 59 -22.09 17.75 8.11
N THR A 60 -21.70 17.51 6.87
CA THR A 60 -22.19 16.37 6.08
C THR A 60 -21.16 15.26 6.14
N PRO A 61 -21.50 14.06 6.66
CA PRO A 61 -20.57 12.94 6.66
C PRO A 61 -20.11 12.65 5.24
N PRO A 62 -18.81 12.36 5.03
CA PRO A 62 -18.29 12.03 3.71
C PRO A 62 -19.09 10.87 3.13
N ARG A 63 -19.48 10.99 1.87
CA ARG A 63 -20.32 10.01 1.16
C ARG A 63 -19.71 8.60 1.15
N GLN A 64 -18.41 8.50 1.33
CA GLN A 64 -17.65 7.25 1.52
C GLN A 64 -16.47 7.50 2.47
N ALA A 65 -16.18 6.52 3.34
CA ALA A 65 -14.96 6.55 4.15
C ALA A 65 -13.72 6.63 3.25
N PRO A 66 -12.69 7.38 3.66
CA PRO A 66 -11.46 7.48 2.86
C PRO A 66 -10.79 6.12 2.74
N VAL A 67 -10.41 5.77 1.51
CA VAL A 67 -9.58 4.59 1.24
C VAL A 67 -8.20 4.84 1.83
N LEU A 68 -7.71 3.87 2.59
CA LEU A 68 -6.39 3.91 3.19
C LEU A 68 -5.43 2.98 2.47
N ALA A 69 -4.16 3.34 2.49
CA ALA A 69 -3.08 2.47 2.05
C ALA A 69 -2.09 2.27 3.18
N THR A 70 -1.50 1.08 3.24
CA THR A 70 -0.37 0.81 4.11
C THR A 70 0.81 0.28 3.30
N LEU A 71 2.00 0.71 3.70
CA LEU A 71 3.25 0.22 3.18
C LEU A 71 4.08 -0.28 4.35
N THR A 72 4.44 -1.55 4.32
CA THR A 72 5.33 -2.17 5.29
C THR A 72 6.59 -2.60 4.59
N ARG A 73 7.75 -2.14 5.08
CA ARG A 73 9.06 -2.54 4.58
C ARG A 73 9.87 -3.15 5.70
N ALA A 74 10.61 -4.20 5.38
CA ALA A 74 11.52 -4.84 6.32
C ALA A 74 12.83 -5.23 5.64
N SER A 75 13.94 -4.89 6.26
CA SER A 75 15.26 -5.43 5.98
C SER A 75 15.51 -6.58 6.94
N ILE A 76 15.58 -7.79 6.39
CA ILE A 76 15.65 -9.04 7.16
C ILE A 76 17.11 -9.37 7.42
N ARG A 77 17.42 -9.74 8.66
CA ARG A 77 18.75 -10.25 9.01
C ARG A 77 19.02 -11.54 8.26
N ALA A 78 20.16 -11.65 7.59
CA ALA A 78 20.51 -12.83 6.81
C ALA A 78 20.42 -14.13 7.65
N ALA A 79 20.87 -14.08 8.89
CA ALA A 79 20.79 -15.21 9.83
C ALA A 79 19.36 -15.64 10.18
N SER A 80 18.37 -14.74 10.02
CA SER A 80 16.97 -14.97 10.35
C SER A 80 16.09 -15.22 9.11
N ALA A 81 16.64 -15.09 7.92
CA ALA A 81 15.87 -15.14 6.67
C ALA A 81 15.05 -16.42 6.53
N MET A 82 15.64 -17.58 6.78
CA MET A 82 14.94 -18.87 6.71
C MET A 82 13.77 -18.96 7.70
N SER A 83 13.94 -18.45 8.91
CA SER A 83 12.89 -18.44 9.92
C SER A 83 11.77 -17.47 9.53
N PHE A 84 12.12 -16.27 9.05
CA PHE A 84 11.14 -15.29 8.57
C PHE A 84 10.28 -15.86 7.43
N TRP A 85 10.91 -16.44 6.41
CA TRP A 85 10.21 -16.94 5.23
C TRP A 85 9.31 -18.15 5.48
N ARG A 86 9.46 -18.84 6.61
CA ARG A 86 8.49 -19.87 7.05
C ARG A 86 7.14 -19.27 7.48
N HIS A 87 7.15 -18.03 8.00
CA HIS A 87 5.93 -17.36 8.49
C HIS A 87 5.30 -16.42 7.45
N ALA A 88 6.07 -15.94 6.49
CA ALA A 88 5.64 -14.93 5.52
C ALA A 88 4.45 -15.38 4.65
N PRO A 89 4.37 -16.62 4.11
CA PRO A 89 3.25 -17.04 3.27
C PRO A 89 1.91 -16.97 3.99
N ALA A 90 1.82 -17.48 5.22
CA ALA A 90 0.56 -17.45 5.99
C ALA A 90 0.09 -16.02 6.27
N ALA A 91 1.01 -15.09 6.54
CA ALA A 91 0.68 -13.68 6.73
C ALA A 91 0.20 -13.03 5.41
N GLN A 92 0.81 -13.38 4.28
CA GLN A 92 0.42 -12.88 2.96
C GLN A 92 -0.96 -13.39 2.55
N ASP A 93 -1.24 -14.67 2.72
CA ASP A 93 -2.54 -15.28 2.42
C ASP A 93 -3.64 -14.67 3.31
N SER A 94 -3.36 -14.48 4.58
CA SER A 94 -4.30 -13.82 5.50
C SER A 94 -4.60 -12.38 5.11
N LEU A 95 -3.63 -11.65 4.55
CA LEU A 95 -3.81 -10.30 4.07
C LEU A 95 -4.72 -10.25 2.84
N ALA A 96 -4.51 -11.14 1.89
CA ALA A 96 -5.32 -11.20 0.68
C ALA A 96 -6.80 -11.53 0.96
N GLN A 97 -7.06 -12.28 2.04
CA GLN A 97 -8.40 -12.70 2.48
C GLN A 97 -9.02 -11.76 3.52
N ALA A 98 -8.30 -10.75 3.99
CA ALA A 98 -8.77 -9.87 5.04
C ALA A 98 -9.98 -9.05 4.62
N GLN A 99 -11.00 -9.01 5.48
CA GLN A 99 -12.21 -8.22 5.24
C GLN A 99 -11.85 -6.74 5.09
N GLY A 100 -12.30 -6.12 3.99
CA GLY A 100 -12.01 -4.73 3.68
C GLY A 100 -10.65 -4.48 3.03
N CYS A 101 -9.80 -5.50 2.86
CA CYS A 101 -8.63 -5.40 2.00
C CYS A 101 -9.08 -5.37 0.53
N MET A 102 -8.75 -4.31 -0.16
CA MET A 102 -9.13 -4.10 -1.56
C MET A 102 -8.06 -4.58 -2.53
N LEU A 103 -6.80 -4.49 -2.11
CA LEU A 103 -5.62 -4.88 -2.87
C LEU A 103 -4.50 -5.18 -1.89
N ALA A 104 -3.75 -6.23 -2.16
CA ALA A 104 -2.51 -6.55 -1.46
C ALA A 104 -1.47 -7.04 -2.46
N MET A 105 -0.23 -6.56 -2.33
CA MET A 105 0.88 -7.00 -3.16
C MET A 105 2.19 -6.99 -2.37
N GLY A 106 3.01 -8.00 -2.64
CA GLY A 106 4.40 -8.03 -2.23
C GLY A 106 5.28 -7.32 -3.26
N LEU A 107 6.16 -6.47 -2.78
CA LEU A 107 7.13 -5.76 -3.60
C LEU A 107 8.53 -6.15 -3.09
N GLY A 108 9.30 -6.82 -3.92
CA GLY A 108 10.66 -7.22 -3.57
C GLY A 108 11.68 -6.16 -3.98
N GLU A 109 12.50 -5.68 -3.06
CA GLU A 109 13.65 -4.83 -3.39
C GLU A 109 14.92 -5.67 -3.59
N ALA A 110 15.12 -6.67 -2.74
CA ALA A 110 16.22 -7.62 -2.85
C ALA A 110 15.75 -9.00 -2.39
N PRO A 111 16.04 -10.05 -3.15
CA PRO A 111 15.61 -11.39 -2.82
C PRO A 111 16.01 -11.79 -1.39
N LEU A 112 15.05 -12.35 -0.65
CA LEU A 112 15.19 -12.93 0.68
C LEU A 112 15.51 -11.96 1.84
N VAL A 113 16.10 -10.78 1.58
CA VAL A 113 16.60 -9.90 2.63
C VAL A 113 15.88 -8.54 2.71
N ARG A 114 15.18 -8.13 1.66
CA ARG A 114 14.35 -6.91 1.66
C ARG A 114 12.98 -7.21 1.12
N GLN A 115 11.97 -7.00 1.94
CA GLN A 115 10.57 -7.18 1.58
C GLN A 115 9.78 -5.91 1.83
N CYS A 116 8.88 -5.62 0.92
CA CYS A 116 7.90 -4.60 1.06
C CYS A 116 6.51 -5.19 0.79
N THR A 117 5.52 -4.80 1.55
CA THR A 117 4.12 -5.17 1.33
C THR A 117 3.29 -3.90 1.24
N PHE A 118 2.55 -3.76 0.17
CA PHE A 118 1.59 -2.69 -0.03
C PHE A 118 0.17 -3.25 0.04
N SER A 119 -0.73 -2.54 0.71
CA SER A 119 -2.14 -2.90 0.75
C SER A 119 -3.06 -1.69 0.77
N LEU A 120 -4.25 -1.86 0.14
CA LEU A 120 -5.35 -0.89 0.16
C LEU A 120 -6.49 -1.41 1.03
N TRP A 121 -7.09 -0.51 1.79
CA TRP A 121 -8.14 -0.79 2.75
C TRP A 121 -9.34 0.11 2.51
N ARG A 122 -10.53 -0.48 2.51
CA ARG A 122 -11.78 0.24 2.35
C ARG A 122 -12.00 1.29 3.43
N ASP A 123 -11.54 1.02 4.66
CA ASP A 123 -11.67 1.89 5.82
C ASP A 123 -10.61 1.58 6.89
N GLU A 124 -10.48 2.49 7.85
CA GLU A 124 -9.51 2.38 8.95
C GLU A 124 -9.81 1.22 9.89
N LYS A 125 -11.08 0.94 10.13
CA LYS A 125 -11.51 -0.15 11.01
C LYS A 125 -11.03 -1.50 10.48
N SER A 126 -11.26 -1.79 9.20
CA SER A 126 -10.83 -3.03 8.57
C SER A 126 -9.32 -3.23 8.64
N MET A 127 -8.55 -2.16 8.40
CA MET A 127 -7.10 -2.18 8.54
C MET A 127 -6.65 -2.49 9.98
N HIS A 128 -7.27 -1.84 10.98
CA HIS A 128 -6.94 -2.07 12.38
C HIS A 128 -7.35 -3.45 12.88
N ASP A 129 -8.50 -3.95 12.46
CA ASP A 129 -8.96 -5.29 12.83
C ASP A 129 -7.98 -6.35 12.33
N TYR A 130 -7.53 -6.23 11.08
CA TYR A 130 -6.51 -7.11 10.53
C TYR A 130 -5.17 -7.03 11.29
N ALA A 131 -4.70 -5.81 11.59
CA ALA A 131 -3.42 -5.61 12.26
C ALA A 131 -3.37 -6.23 13.68
N ARG A 132 -4.52 -6.38 14.33
CA ARG A 132 -4.64 -6.84 15.71
C ARG A 132 -5.05 -8.31 15.85
N GLN A 133 -5.25 -9.03 14.76
CA GLN A 133 -5.80 -10.39 14.78
C GLN A 133 -4.99 -11.36 13.92
N GLY A 134 -5.18 -12.65 14.23
CA GLY A 134 -4.76 -13.75 13.38
C GLY A 134 -3.26 -13.88 13.10
N ALA A 135 -2.95 -14.39 11.93
CA ALA A 135 -1.59 -14.71 11.50
C ALA A 135 -0.69 -13.47 11.40
N HIS A 136 -1.23 -12.30 11.08
CA HIS A 136 -0.46 -11.06 11.00
C HIS A 136 0.06 -10.62 12.37
N GLN A 137 -0.80 -10.64 13.39
CA GLN A 137 -0.37 -10.33 14.76
C GLN A 137 0.71 -11.31 15.26
N GLN A 138 0.55 -12.59 14.96
CA GLN A 138 1.54 -13.62 15.31
C GLN A 138 2.87 -13.38 14.59
N ALA A 139 2.84 -13.01 13.31
CA ALA A 139 4.03 -12.69 12.55
C ALA A 139 4.77 -11.45 13.11
N ILE A 140 4.03 -10.42 13.50
CA ILE A 140 4.61 -9.23 14.17
C ILE A 140 5.27 -9.63 15.49
N GLN A 141 4.59 -10.39 16.33
CA GLN A 141 5.13 -10.85 17.62
C GLN A 141 6.39 -11.71 17.43
N ALA A 142 6.38 -12.62 16.46
CA ALA A 142 7.55 -13.43 16.12
C ALA A 142 8.72 -12.56 15.62
N ALA A 143 8.45 -11.55 14.81
CA ALA A 143 9.46 -10.63 14.28
C ALA A 143 10.19 -9.88 15.41
N TYR A 144 9.43 -9.38 16.40
CA TYR A 144 10.03 -8.73 17.58
C TYR A 144 10.76 -9.72 18.49
N LYS A 145 10.12 -10.86 18.81
CA LYS A 145 10.69 -11.88 19.70
C LYS A 145 12.03 -12.42 19.19
N HIS A 146 12.12 -12.63 17.89
CA HIS A 146 13.30 -13.23 17.26
C HIS A 146 14.23 -12.21 16.59
N ASN A 147 13.93 -10.91 16.73
CA ASN A 147 14.72 -9.82 16.18
C ASN A 147 15.06 -10.03 14.68
N PHE A 148 14.03 -10.33 13.87
CA PHE A 148 14.19 -10.68 12.45
C PHE A 148 14.74 -9.55 11.61
N PHE A 149 14.50 -8.29 12.01
CA PHE A 149 14.79 -7.13 11.17
C PHE A 149 16.04 -6.37 11.63
N THR A 150 16.80 -5.87 10.66
CA THR A 150 17.81 -4.84 10.89
C THR A 150 17.18 -3.46 10.84
N GLU A 151 16.16 -3.32 9.98
CA GLU A 151 15.39 -2.10 9.80
C GLU A 151 13.98 -2.47 9.37
N SER A 152 13.01 -1.70 9.81
CA SER A 152 11.64 -1.82 9.33
C SER A 152 10.95 -0.47 9.34
N MET A 153 10.01 -0.29 8.43
CA MET A 153 9.15 0.88 8.36
C MET A 153 7.72 0.47 8.09
N PHE A 154 6.80 1.11 8.78
CA PHE A 154 5.36 1.04 8.52
C PHE A 154 4.83 2.44 8.22
N VAL A 155 4.19 2.58 7.07
CA VAL A 155 3.60 3.86 6.63
C VAL A 155 2.11 3.68 6.44
N ARG A 156 1.35 4.61 6.99
CA ARG A 156 -0.09 4.74 6.75
C ARG A 156 -0.35 5.98 5.89
N MET A 157 -1.13 5.78 4.84
CA MET A 157 -1.42 6.79 3.85
C MET A 157 -2.92 6.85 3.58
N ARG A 158 -3.39 8.00 3.12
CA ARG A 158 -4.72 8.18 2.55
C ARG A 158 -4.61 8.24 1.04
N VAL A 159 -5.46 7.51 0.35
CA VAL A 159 -5.55 7.58 -1.11
C VAL A 159 -6.29 8.86 -1.50
N LEU A 160 -5.62 9.70 -2.27
CA LEU A 160 -6.16 10.95 -2.81
C LEU A 160 -6.81 10.72 -4.17
N GLU A 161 -6.12 9.97 -5.00
CA GLU A 161 -6.55 9.58 -6.35
C GLU A 161 -6.05 8.16 -6.62
N MET A 162 -6.84 7.35 -7.28
CA MET A 162 -6.42 6.06 -7.79
C MET A 162 -7.16 5.72 -9.08
N GLN A 163 -6.49 5.00 -9.96
CA GLN A 163 -7.08 4.59 -11.23
C GLN A 163 -6.35 3.36 -11.79
N GLY A 164 -7.08 2.60 -12.60
CA GLY A 164 -6.54 1.47 -13.35
C GLY A 164 -7.17 0.15 -13.03
N VAL A 165 -6.54 -0.91 -13.51
CA VAL A 165 -6.97 -2.29 -13.31
C VAL A 165 -5.84 -3.07 -12.67
N TRP A 166 -6.15 -3.93 -11.72
CA TRP A 166 -5.20 -4.87 -11.11
C TRP A 166 -5.92 -6.17 -10.74
N LEU A 167 -5.41 -7.29 -11.23
CA LEU A 167 -6.00 -8.62 -11.09
C LEU A 167 -7.48 -8.66 -11.52
N GLY A 168 -7.78 -8.04 -12.68
CA GLY A 168 -9.12 -7.95 -13.26
C GLY A 168 -10.07 -7.00 -12.54
N ARG A 169 -9.65 -6.35 -11.46
CA ARG A 169 -10.47 -5.40 -10.69
C ARG A 169 -10.16 -3.97 -11.09
N ALA A 170 -11.20 -3.19 -11.43
CA ALA A 170 -11.07 -1.77 -11.72
C ALA A 170 -11.04 -0.94 -10.44
N TYR A 171 -10.23 0.11 -10.45
CA TYR A 171 -10.08 1.11 -9.38
C TYR A 171 -10.25 2.51 -9.94
N GLY A 172 -10.96 3.37 -9.21
CA GLY A 172 -11.25 4.74 -9.64
C GLY A 172 -12.43 4.80 -10.63
N ASN A 173 -12.45 5.82 -11.49
CA ASN A 173 -13.50 5.99 -12.49
C ASN A 173 -13.24 5.07 -13.69
N PRO A 174 -14.07 4.06 -13.97
CA PRO A 174 -13.88 3.15 -15.08
C PRO A 174 -13.90 3.83 -16.46
N ALA A 175 -14.56 4.98 -16.60
CA ALA A 175 -14.58 5.74 -17.84
C ALA A 175 -13.21 6.33 -18.26
N ALA A 176 -12.24 6.36 -17.35
CA ALA A 176 -10.88 6.84 -17.63
C ALA A 176 -9.97 5.76 -18.26
N TYR A 177 -10.45 4.51 -18.37
CA TYR A 177 -9.70 3.39 -18.92
C TYR A 177 -10.50 2.68 -20.02
N PRO A 178 -10.14 2.90 -21.28
CA PRO A 178 -10.64 2.03 -22.35
C PRO A 178 -10.18 0.60 -22.05
N SER A 179 -11.10 -0.35 -22.16
CA SER A 179 -10.76 -1.78 -22.05
C SER A 179 -9.69 -2.13 -23.07
N PRO A 180 -8.76 -3.06 -22.76
CA PRO A 180 -7.75 -3.52 -23.72
C PRO A 180 -8.33 -4.03 -25.05
N GLU A 181 -9.60 -4.43 -25.10
CA GLU A 181 -10.31 -4.83 -26.30
C GLU A 181 -10.57 -3.68 -27.29
N SER A 182 -10.58 -2.43 -26.85
CA SER A 182 -10.79 -1.28 -27.74
C SER A 182 -9.49 -0.72 -28.34
N ALA A 183 -8.33 -1.24 -28.00
CA ALA A 183 -7.04 -0.80 -28.54
C ALA A 183 -6.59 -1.62 -29.76
N HIS A 184 -7.35 -2.62 -30.20
CA HIS A 184 -7.08 -3.48 -31.34
C HIS A 184 -8.20 -3.51 -32.38
N ALA A 185 -9.08 -2.50 -32.39
CA ALA A 185 -10.07 -2.29 -33.44
C ALA A 185 -9.63 -1.21 -34.42
#